data_311df6f09d6a793f1b2c0bf362d2f0d7
#
_entry.id   311df6f09d6a793f1b2c0bf362d2f0d7
#
_cell.length_a   1.000
_cell.length_b   1.000
_cell.length_c   1.000
_cell.angle_alpha   90.00
_cell.angle_beta   90.00
_cell.angle_gamma   90.00
#
_symmetry.space_group_name_H-M   'P 1'
#
loop_
_entity.id
_entity.type
_entity.pdbx_description
1 polymer ?
#
loop_
_entity_poly.entity_id
_entity_poly.type
_entity_poly.pdbx_seq_one_letter_code
_entity_poly.pdbx_strand_id
1 'polypeptide(L)'
;MRTIRRNIARNAKKYAAKATVSAMMLAGGVMMASPILSSTVSAATEHWNDASASKTESWSTWKANWDKYSTNYENVSLTPGATESQLNFAYYSKTEETPKVKIATKADMSDAKEVEGKQTQAVAIEGVQYYSNKASVNDLKENTTYYYQVFQNGKYQDAQKYSTKSFK
;
A
#
# COMPACT_ATOMS: atom_id res chain seq x y z
N MET A 1 36.15 -17.33 -18.13
CA MET A 1 35.55 -17.36 -16.77
C MET A 1 36.44 -16.93 -15.59
N ARG A 2 37.78 -17.00 -15.67
CA ARG A 2 38.69 -16.56 -14.58
C ARG A 2 38.82 -15.04 -14.43
N THR A 3 38.62 -14.25 -15.46
CA THR A 3 38.83 -12.79 -15.44
C THR A 3 37.69 -12.03 -14.75
N ILE A 4 36.45 -12.51 -14.87
CA ILE A 4 35.30 -11.86 -14.27
C ILE A 4 35.30 -11.98 -12.73
N ARG A 5 35.72 -13.12 -12.20
CA ARG A 5 35.82 -13.32 -10.75
C ARG A 5 36.85 -12.44 -10.07
N ARG A 6 37.96 -12.07 -10.78
CA ARG A 6 38.99 -11.17 -10.25
C ARG A 6 38.51 -9.71 -10.14
N ASN A 7 37.64 -9.26 -11.03
CA ASN A 7 37.13 -7.90 -11.00
C ASN A 7 36.10 -7.68 -9.91
N ILE A 8 35.26 -8.68 -9.59
CA ILE A 8 34.31 -8.63 -8.49
C ILE A 8 35.04 -8.54 -7.14
N ALA A 9 36.10 -9.32 -6.94
CA ALA A 9 36.89 -9.29 -5.71
C ALA A 9 37.65 -7.97 -5.50
N ARG A 10 38.09 -7.30 -6.58
CA ARG A 10 38.75 -5.99 -6.50
C ARG A 10 37.79 -4.85 -6.13
N ASN A 11 36.57 -4.90 -6.61
CA ASN A 11 35.57 -3.90 -6.27
C ASN A 11 35.06 -4.05 -4.84
N ALA A 12 34.90 -5.26 -4.33
CA ALA A 12 34.52 -5.50 -2.94
C ALA A 12 35.54 -4.90 -1.94
N LYS A 13 36.86 -4.96 -2.24
CA LYS A 13 37.90 -4.36 -1.41
C LYS A 13 37.93 -2.84 -1.43
N LYS A 14 37.46 -2.20 -2.50
CA LYS A 14 37.41 -0.72 -2.58
C LYS A 14 36.29 -0.11 -1.74
N TYR A 15 35.22 -0.85 -1.48
CA TYR A 15 34.11 -0.35 -0.66
C TYR A 15 34.26 -0.68 0.83
N ALA A 16 35.04 -1.70 1.19
CA ALA A 16 35.34 -2.03 2.58
C ALA A 16 36.33 -1.03 3.25
N ALA A 17 37.06 -0.24 2.46
CA ALA A 17 38.05 0.70 2.99
C ALA A 17 37.50 2.10 3.30
N LYS A 18 36.23 2.38 3.09
CA LYS A 18 35.61 3.69 3.38
C LYS A 18 34.75 3.74 4.65
N ALA A 19 34.62 2.63 5.36
CA ALA A 19 33.80 2.56 6.58
C ALA A 19 34.58 2.71 7.90
N THR A 20 35.88 3.00 7.86
CA THR A 20 36.72 2.99 9.07
C THR A 20 37.40 4.33 9.38
N VAL A 21 36.87 5.44 8.92
CA VAL A 21 37.41 6.79 9.28
C VAL A 21 36.29 7.67 9.80
N SER A 22 35.74 7.34 10.95
CA SER A 22 34.93 8.28 11.75
C SER A 22 34.79 7.84 13.21
N ALA A 23 35.81 7.24 13.78
CA ALA A 23 35.82 6.94 15.20
C ALA A 23 37.17 7.20 15.81
N MET A 24 37.66 8.47 15.74
CA MET A 24 38.71 8.98 16.61
C MET A 24 38.75 10.50 16.49
N MET A 25 38.06 11.16 17.38
CA MET A 25 38.43 12.43 18.06
C MET A 25 37.21 12.92 18.82
N LEU A 26 37.29 12.76 20.13
CA LEU A 26 36.76 13.73 21.10
C LEU A 26 36.98 13.20 22.52
N ALA A 27 38.21 13.33 22.98
CA ALA A 27 38.48 13.44 24.38
C ALA A 27 38.58 14.97 24.70
N GLY A 28 37.69 15.44 25.55
CA GLY A 28 37.83 16.77 26.17
C GLY A 28 36.71 17.73 25.86
N GLY A 29 35.73 17.85 26.74
CA GLY A 29 34.73 18.92 26.72
C GLY A 29 33.39 18.46 27.30
N VAL A 30 33.19 18.70 28.60
CA VAL A 30 31.87 18.58 29.23
C VAL A 30 31.02 19.72 28.66
N MET A 31 30.20 19.39 27.68
CA MET A 31 29.03 20.18 27.31
C MET A 31 27.83 19.26 27.42
N MET A 32 26.88 19.67 28.26
CA MET A 32 25.54 19.08 28.30
C MET A 32 24.91 19.25 26.92
N ALA A 33 25.20 18.33 26.03
CA ALA A 33 24.44 18.17 24.81
C ALA A 33 23.26 17.25 25.15
N SER A 34 22.08 17.83 25.17
CA SER A 34 20.85 17.04 25.00
C SER A 34 21.11 16.00 23.94
N PRO A 35 20.70 14.73 24.14
CA PRO A 35 20.75 13.78 23.06
C PRO A 35 19.79 14.30 21.97
N ILE A 36 20.36 15.00 21.00
CA ILE A 36 19.73 15.04 19.69
C ILE A 36 19.80 13.57 19.29
N LEU A 37 18.71 12.86 19.51
CA LEU A 37 18.41 11.64 18.80
C LEU A 37 18.51 12.04 17.32
N SER A 38 19.72 11.95 16.76
CA SER A 38 19.84 11.76 15.34
C SER A 38 19.09 10.45 15.09
N SER A 39 17.79 10.58 14.90
CA SER A 39 17.08 9.60 14.12
C SER A 39 17.89 9.54 12.82
N THR A 40 18.82 8.61 12.76
CA THR A 40 19.33 8.16 11.49
C THR A 40 18.12 7.81 10.70
N VAL A 41 17.75 8.70 9.80
CA VAL A 41 16.69 8.43 8.85
C VAL A 41 17.21 7.25 8.05
N SER A 42 16.86 6.07 8.49
CA SER A 42 17.12 4.80 7.81
C SER A 42 16.40 4.74 6.45
N ALA A 43 15.73 5.81 6.09
CA ALA A 43 14.98 5.94 4.83
C ALA A 43 15.85 5.82 3.56
N ALA A 44 17.17 5.97 3.70
CA ALA A 44 18.07 5.85 2.54
C ALA A 44 18.38 4.40 2.15
N THR A 45 18.11 3.43 3.01
CA THR A 45 18.45 2.01 2.76
C THR A 45 17.25 1.17 2.33
N GLU A 46 16.06 1.74 2.35
CA GLU A 46 14.82 1.04 2.00
C GLU A 46 14.19 1.55 0.70
N HIS A 47 14.97 2.16 -0.17
CA HIS A 47 14.44 2.57 -1.46
C HIS A 47 14.18 1.34 -2.33
N TRP A 48 12.95 1.14 -2.78
CA TRP A 48 12.50 -0.07 -3.48
C TRP A 48 13.33 -0.38 -4.76
N ASN A 49 13.97 0.62 -5.37
CA ASN A 49 14.82 0.46 -6.55
C ASN A 49 16.32 0.38 -6.21
N ASP A 50 16.72 0.33 -4.95
CA ASP A 50 18.09 0.12 -4.54
C ASP A 50 18.41 -1.38 -4.58
N ALA A 51 19.49 -1.76 -5.23
CA ALA A 51 19.94 -3.15 -5.31
C ALA A 51 20.25 -3.77 -3.92
N SER A 52 20.56 -2.95 -2.93
CA SER A 52 20.74 -3.39 -1.54
C SER A 52 19.41 -3.66 -0.85
N ALA A 53 18.38 -2.85 -1.12
CA ALA A 53 17.06 -3.01 -0.56
C ALA A 53 16.40 -4.33 -1.01
N SER A 54 16.69 -4.81 -2.21
CA SER A 54 16.14 -6.06 -2.73
C SER A 54 16.55 -7.32 -1.95
N LYS A 55 17.49 -7.20 -1.01
CA LYS A 55 17.97 -8.28 -0.13
C LYS A 55 17.46 -8.15 1.31
N THR A 56 16.68 -7.10 1.60
CA THR A 56 16.15 -6.87 2.94
C THR A 56 14.90 -7.71 3.17
N GLU A 57 14.60 -7.98 4.44
CA GLU A 57 13.35 -8.63 4.85
C GLU A 57 12.14 -7.81 4.42
N SER A 58 12.21 -6.48 4.53
CA SER A 58 11.15 -5.57 4.05
C SER A 58 10.84 -5.76 2.56
N TRP A 59 11.86 -5.90 1.72
CA TRP A 59 11.68 -6.18 0.30
C TRP A 59 11.02 -7.52 0.05
N SER A 60 11.47 -8.57 0.74
CA SER A 60 10.91 -9.92 0.59
C SER A 60 9.44 -9.96 0.98
N THR A 61 9.09 -9.30 2.09
CA THR A 61 7.72 -9.15 2.57
C THR A 61 6.87 -8.36 1.59
N TRP A 62 7.39 -7.24 1.09
CA TRP A 62 6.71 -6.42 0.08
C TRP A 62 6.43 -7.22 -1.19
N LYS A 63 7.45 -7.93 -1.71
CA LYS A 63 7.32 -8.74 -2.92
C LYS A 63 6.28 -9.85 -2.76
N ALA A 64 6.28 -10.56 -1.63
CA ALA A 64 5.29 -11.60 -1.37
C ALA A 64 3.86 -11.03 -1.31
N ASN A 65 3.68 -9.85 -0.72
CA ASN A 65 2.40 -9.16 -0.72
C ASN A 65 2.02 -8.69 -2.13
N TRP A 66 2.96 -8.13 -2.88
CA TRP A 66 2.72 -7.68 -4.24
C TRP A 66 2.29 -8.83 -5.15
N ASP A 67 3.01 -9.96 -5.12
CA ASP A 67 2.67 -11.15 -5.91
C ASP A 67 1.23 -11.63 -5.60
N LYS A 68 0.82 -11.56 -4.32
CA LYS A 68 -0.54 -11.88 -3.89
C LYS A 68 -1.59 -10.90 -4.43
N TYR A 69 -1.30 -9.60 -4.44
CA TYR A 69 -2.25 -8.58 -4.87
C TYR A 69 -2.27 -8.38 -6.38
N SER A 70 -1.14 -8.45 -7.05
CA SER A 70 -1.02 -8.20 -8.48
C SER A 70 -1.75 -9.22 -9.36
N THR A 71 -1.95 -10.43 -8.86
CA THR A 71 -2.68 -11.52 -9.55
C THR A 71 -4.13 -11.63 -9.12
N ASN A 72 -4.57 -10.83 -8.15
CA ASN A 72 -5.96 -10.85 -7.68
C ASN A 72 -6.78 -9.77 -8.38
N TYR A 73 -7.52 -10.15 -9.41
CA TYR A 73 -8.40 -9.25 -10.16
C TYR A 73 -9.61 -8.76 -9.36
N GLU A 74 -9.92 -9.38 -8.23
CA GLU A 74 -11.07 -9.06 -7.40
C GLU A 74 -10.77 -8.00 -6.32
N ASN A 75 -9.56 -7.44 -6.31
CA ASN A 75 -9.21 -6.35 -5.41
C ASN A 75 -10.08 -5.12 -5.64
N VAL A 76 -10.49 -4.49 -4.55
CA VAL A 76 -11.29 -3.26 -4.57
C VAL A 76 -10.37 -2.07 -4.73
N SER A 77 -10.61 -1.27 -5.76
CA SER A 77 -9.96 0.02 -5.97
C SER A 77 -10.84 1.16 -5.48
N LEU A 78 -10.26 2.06 -4.72
CA LEU A 78 -10.88 3.29 -4.25
C LEU A 78 -10.27 4.47 -5.00
N THR A 79 -11.10 5.32 -5.57
CA THR A 79 -10.65 6.54 -6.24
C THR A 79 -11.48 7.74 -5.79
N PRO A 80 -10.89 8.94 -5.73
CA PRO A 80 -11.66 10.16 -5.53
C PRO A 80 -12.77 10.30 -6.59
N GLY A 81 -13.88 10.86 -6.20
CA GLY A 81 -14.95 11.18 -7.12
C GLY A 81 -14.80 12.56 -7.77
N ALA A 82 -15.93 13.12 -8.25
CA ALA A 82 -15.95 14.46 -8.83
C ALA A 82 -15.76 15.57 -7.80
N THR A 83 -16.00 15.27 -6.52
CA THR A 83 -15.79 16.16 -5.39
C THR A 83 -15.01 15.42 -4.29
N GLU A 84 -14.40 16.16 -3.37
CA GLU A 84 -13.66 15.58 -2.24
C GLU A 84 -14.55 14.80 -1.26
N SER A 85 -15.87 15.07 -1.29
CA SER A 85 -16.88 14.35 -0.51
C SER A 85 -17.40 13.08 -1.20
N GLN A 86 -16.88 12.74 -2.39
CA GLN A 86 -17.29 11.56 -3.14
C GLN A 86 -16.17 10.52 -3.21
N LEU A 87 -16.52 9.25 -3.00
CA LEU A 87 -15.60 8.11 -3.11
C LEU A 87 -16.18 7.10 -4.09
N ASN A 88 -15.38 6.73 -5.09
CA ASN A 88 -15.74 5.73 -6.08
C ASN A 88 -15.10 4.38 -5.72
N PHE A 89 -15.87 3.33 -5.90
CA PHE A 89 -15.49 1.93 -5.75
C PHE A 89 -15.49 1.27 -7.11
N ALA A 90 -14.42 0.56 -7.44
CA ALA A 90 -14.31 -0.26 -8.64
C ALA A 90 -13.70 -1.61 -8.26
N TYR A 91 -14.35 -2.71 -8.67
CA TYR A 91 -13.88 -4.06 -8.41
C TYR A 91 -14.50 -5.04 -9.42
N TYR A 92 -13.89 -6.21 -9.54
CA TYR A 92 -14.45 -7.28 -10.34
C TYR A 92 -15.11 -8.33 -9.45
N SER A 93 -16.14 -8.99 -9.97
CA SER A 93 -16.75 -10.20 -9.39
C SER A 93 -16.85 -11.29 -10.44
N LYS A 94 -17.02 -12.54 -10.00
CA LYS A 94 -17.25 -13.70 -10.88
C LYS A 94 -18.73 -14.00 -11.06
N THR A 95 -19.58 -13.29 -10.33
CA THR A 95 -21.03 -13.46 -10.38
C THR A 95 -21.68 -12.24 -11.01
N GLU A 96 -22.76 -12.48 -11.76
CA GLU A 96 -23.65 -11.42 -12.20
C GLU A 96 -24.58 -11.07 -11.03
N GLU A 97 -24.43 -9.84 -10.53
CA GLU A 97 -25.12 -9.37 -9.32
C GLU A 97 -25.27 -7.86 -9.32
N THR A 98 -26.21 -7.32 -8.55
CA THR A 98 -26.26 -5.88 -8.31
C THR A 98 -25.15 -5.49 -7.35
N PRO A 99 -24.17 -4.65 -7.77
CA PRO A 99 -23.11 -4.20 -6.89
C PRO A 99 -23.67 -3.34 -5.76
N LYS A 100 -23.21 -3.58 -4.54
CA LYS A 100 -23.61 -2.81 -3.37
C LYS A 100 -22.39 -2.48 -2.52
N VAL A 101 -22.42 -1.29 -1.95
CA VAL A 101 -21.42 -0.84 -0.97
C VAL A 101 -22.14 -0.40 0.28
N LYS A 102 -21.77 -0.97 1.41
CA LYS A 102 -22.14 -0.44 2.73
C LYS A 102 -21.06 0.51 3.20
N ILE A 103 -21.47 1.66 3.73
CA ILE A 103 -20.59 2.66 4.34
C ILE A 103 -21.13 3.05 5.70
N ALA A 104 -20.26 3.08 6.71
CA ALA A 104 -20.60 3.34 8.10
C ALA A 104 -19.55 4.24 8.75
N THR A 105 -19.89 4.93 9.82
CA THR A 105 -18.93 5.63 10.69
C THR A 105 -18.49 4.77 11.89
N LYS A 106 -19.20 3.70 12.15
CA LYS A 106 -18.88 2.75 13.23
C LYS A 106 -18.24 1.47 12.69
N ALA A 107 -17.27 0.97 13.42
CA ALA A 107 -16.52 -0.23 13.02
C ALA A 107 -17.39 -1.51 12.96
N ASP A 108 -18.44 -1.56 13.77
CA ASP A 108 -19.41 -2.67 13.81
C ASP A 108 -20.45 -2.60 12.70
N MET A 109 -20.37 -1.59 11.81
CA MET A 109 -21.31 -1.37 10.71
C MET A 109 -22.76 -1.13 11.15
N SER A 110 -23.02 -0.82 12.42
CA SER A 110 -24.39 -0.68 12.97
C SER A 110 -25.15 0.54 12.42
N ASP A 111 -24.43 1.54 11.88
CA ASP A 111 -24.99 2.73 11.23
C ASP A 111 -24.82 2.71 9.69
N ALA A 112 -24.57 1.52 9.13
CA ALA A 112 -24.27 1.39 7.71
C ALA A 112 -25.42 1.84 6.81
N LYS A 113 -25.07 2.63 5.81
CA LYS A 113 -25.93 2.94 4.67
C LYS A 113 -25.49 2.13 3.47
N GLU A 114 -26.44 1.60 2.72
CA GLU A 114 -26.17 0.83 1.52
C GLU A 114 -26.37 1.72 0.28
N VAL A 115 -25.44 1.60 -0.66
CA VAL A 115 -25.47 2.28 -1.96
C VAL A 115 -25.36 1.23 -3.04
N GLU A 116 -26.27 1.24 -4.00
CA GLU A 116 -26.23 0.38 -5.17
C GLU A 116 -25.32 0.96 -6.25
N GLY A 117 -24.68 0.08 -7.00
CA GLY A 117 -23.80 0.43 -8.11
C GLY A 117 -24.31 -0.07 -9.46
N LYS A 118 -23.42 -0.07 -10.44
CA LYS A 118 -23.66 -0.59 -11.78
C LYS A 118 -22.66 -1.69 -12.08
N GLN A 119 -23.15 -2.75 -12.70
CA GLN A 119 -22.33 -3.85 -13.19
C GLN A 119 -22.34 -3.88 -14.71
N THR A 120 -21.21 -4.22 -15.31
CA THR A 120 -21.07 -4.51 -16.74
C THR A 120 -20.24 -5.76 -16.91
N GLN A 121 -20.56 -6.57 -17.90
CA GLN A 121 -19.77 -7.73 -18.25
C GLN A 121 -18.36 -7.28 -18.67
N ALA A 122 -17.33 -7.90 -18.13
CA ALA A 122 -15.95 -7.70 -18.49
C ALA A 122 -15.44 -8.83 -19.40
N VAL A 123 -14.18 -8.75 -19.80
CA VAL A 123 -13.53 -9.81 -20.59
C VAL A 123 -13.29 -11.02 -19.69
N ALA A 124 -13.46 -12.22 -20.25
CA ALA A 124 -13.07 -13.44 -19.57
C ALA A 124 -11.54 -13.54 -19.51
N ILE A 125 -11.01 -13.91 -18.35
CA ILE A 125 -9.59 -14.09 -18.10
C ILE A 125 -9.35 -15.55 -17.72
N GLU A 126 -8.49 -16.24 -18.47
CA GLU A 126 -8.18 -17.66 -18.24
C GLU A 126 -9.43 -18.56 -18.15
N GLY A 127 -10.46 -18.25 -18.97
CA GLY A 127 -11.71 -19.00 -19.00
C GLY A 127 -12.71 -18.63 -17.89
N VAL A 128 -12.38 -17.72 -17.01
CA VAL A 128 -13.27 -17.20 -15.96
C VAL A 128 -13.92 -15.90 -16.41
N GLN A 129 -15.26 -15.87 -16.43
CA GLN A 129 -16.02 -14.65 -16.72
C GLN A 129 -15.95 -13.72 -15.52
N TYR A 130 -15.58 -12.45 -15.77
CA TYR A 130 -15.61 -11.39 -14.78
C TYR A 130 -16.65 -10.33 -15.11
N TYR A 131 -17.11 -9.64 -14.09
CA TYR A 131 -18.03 -8.51 -14.16
C TYR A 131 -17.40 -7.31 -13.48
N SER A 132 -17.40 -6.18 -14.17
CA SER A 132 -16.88 -4.89 -13.64
C SER A 132 -17.97 -4.19 -12.86
N ASN A 133 -17.73 -3.96 -11.59
CA ASN A 133 -18.64 -3.32 -10.65
C ASN A 133 -18.14 -1.91 -10.34
N LYS A 134 -19.05 -0.94 -10.32
CA LYS A 134 -18.79 0.46 -9.97
C LYS A 134 -19.88 0.96 -9.06
N ALA A 135 -19.50 1.59 -7.96
CA ALA A 135 -20.41 2.29 -7.05
C ALA A 135 -19.80 3.61 -6.61
N SER A 136 -20.62 4.60 -6.29
CA SER A 136 -20.16 5.91 -5.81
C SER A 136 -20.89 6.28 -4.53
N VAL A 137 -20.14 6.55 -3.49
CA VAL A 137 -20.64 7.06 -2.21
C VAL A 137 -20.42 8.56 -2.19
N ASN A 138 -21.48 9.31 -1.88
CA ASN A 138 -21.48 10.76 -1.82
C ASN A 138 -21.61 11.26 -0.38
N ASP A 139 -21.46 12.55 -0.19
CA ASP A 139 -21.71 13.26 1.07
C ASP A 139 -20.85 12.79 2.23
N LEU A 140 -19.64 12.34 1.91
CA LEU A 140 -18.64 12.06 2.94
C LEU A 140 -18.23 13.35 3.63
N LYS A 141 -18.05 13.29 4.94
CA LYS A 141 -17.56 14.42 5.75
C LYS A 141 -16.04 14.42 5.77
N GLU A 142 -15.46 15.60 5.86
CA GLU A 142 -14.03 15.76 6.06
C GLU A 142 -13.56 15.21 7.42
N ASN A 143 -12.28 14.90 7.55
CA ASN A 143 -11.62 14.44 8.77
C ASN A 143 -12.37 13.30 9.49
N THR A 144 -13.02 12.43 8.71
CA THR A 144 -13.89 11.38 9.22
C THR A 144 -13.38 10.00 8.83
N THR A 145 -13.40 9.08 9.78
CA THR A 145 -13.12 7.67 9.53
C THR A 145 -14.42 6.96 9.17
N TYR A 146 -14.37 6.23 8.07
CA TYR A 146 -15.43 5.37 7.57
C TYR A 146 -14.99 3.91 7.55
N TYR A 147 -15.97 3.03 7.64
CA TYR A 147 -15.83 1.60 7.41
C TYR A 147 -16.73 1.23 6.24
N TYR A 148 -16.25 0.37 5.36
CA TYR A 148 -17.03 -0.03 4.20
C TYR A 148 -16.92 -1.52 3.93
N GLN A 149 -17.96 -2.07 3.34
CA GLN A 149 -18.02 -3.42 2.81
C GLN A 149 -18.54 -3.38 1.38
N VAL A 150 -17.94 -4.15 0.49
CA VAL A 150 -18.47 -4.34 -0.87
C VAL A 150 -19.18 -5.67 -0.95
N PHE A 151 -20.29 -5.72 -1.69
CA PHE A 151 -20.96 -6.97 -2.05
C PHE A 151 -20.28 -7.54 -3.29
N GLN A 152 -19.74 -8.74 -3.16
CA GLN A 152 -18.93 -9.36 -4.19
C GLN A 152 -19.04 -10.89 -4.08
N ASN A 153 -19.35 -11.53 -5.22
CA ASN A 153 -19.54 -12.99 -5.30
C ASN A 153 -20.59 -13.50 -4.30
N GLY A 154 -21.74 -12.83 -4.23
CA GLY A 154 -22.89 -13.25 -3.43
C GLY A 154 -22.82 -12.93 -1.95
N LYS A 155 -21.81 -12.19 -1.47
CA LYS A 155 -21.67 -11.85 -0.05
C LYS A 155 -20.98 -10.51 0.17
N TYR A 156 -21.24 -9.90 1.34
CA TYR A 156 -20.43 -8.77 1.80
C TYR A 156 -19.06 -9.27 2.25
N GLN A 157 -18.01 -8.57 1.77
CA GLN A 157 -16.64 -8.82 2.19
C GLN A 157 -16.39 -8.20 3.58
N ASP A 158 -15.25 -8.54 4.18
CA ASP A 158 -14.86 -7.98 5.49
C ASP A 158 -14.79 -6.46 5.44
N ALA A 159 -15.16 -5.83 6.55
CA ALA A 159 -15.14 -4.37 6.65
C ALA A 159 -13.71 -3.83 6.56
N GLN A 160 -13.54 -2.84 5.69
CA GLN A 160 -12.29 -2.12 5.48
C GLN A 160 -12.43 -0.70 5.99
N LYS A 161 -11.30 -0.05 6.30
CA LYS A 161 -11.25 1.32 6.83
C LYS A 161 -10.83 2.30 5.75
N TYR A 162 -11.48 3.44 5.72
CA TYR A 162 -11.11 4.60 4.90
C TYR A 162 -11.22 5.87 5.74
N SER A 163 -10.33 6.84 5.54
CA SER A 163 -10.39 8.13 6.24
C SER A 163 -10.26 9.28 5.27
N THR A 164 -11.22 10.19 5.32
CA THR A 164 -11.16 11.46 4.61
C THR A 164 -10.17 12.40 5.30
N LYS A 165 -9.63 13.33 4.53
CA LYS A 165 -8.84 14.46 5.03
C LYS A 165 -9.71 15.72 5.05
N SER A 166 -9.11 16.85 5.43
CA SER A 166 -9.75 18.15 5.26
C SER A 166 -10.03 18.39 3.79
N PHE A 167 -11.20 18.92 3.50
CA PHE A 167 -11.56 19.35 2.15
C PHE A 167 -11.05 20.78 1.89
N LYS A 168 -10.74 21.10 0.67
CA LYS A 168 -10.24 22.42 0.26
C LYS A 168 -11.35 23.27 -0.34
#